data_bd144ff1aeed54d217cf486cc8f6f482
#
_entry.id   bd144ff1aeed54d217cf486cc8f6f482
#
_cell.length_a   1.000
_cell.length_b   1.000
_cell.length_c   1.000
_cell.angle_alpha   90.00
_cell.angle_beta   90.00
_cell.angle_gamma   90.00
#
_symmetry.space_group_name_H-M   'P 1'
#
loop_
_entity.id
_entity.type
_entity.pdbx_description
1 polymer ?
#
loop_
_entity_poly.entity_id
_entity_poly.type
_entity_poly.pdbx_seq_one_letter_code
_entity_poly.pdbx_strand_id
1 'polypeptide(L)'
;MAELIKPTEITGGAVYGVRQMSYAVDGVSGKDYGAALAAAAFKESVAIETSASAYAEVVRQREKKISDLGDVLAVLSKAIATMNPKSNDTGKKSDADNALVTAKNTCASYGVSLTLSDGNKITFKNAQTGQTNVQYALDKEDNNLQQDLITLRSYITKRDNAYSTAARIIDKFNNAASNTIGNIGG
;
A
#
# COMPACT_ATOMS: atom_id res chain seq x y z
N MET A 1 -27.81 16.37 32.57
CA MET A 1 -26.68 17.13 32.00
C MET A 1 -25.97 16.20 31.02
N ALA A 2 -26.06 16.49 29.74
CA ALA A 2 -25.35 15.71 28.74
C ALA A 2 -23.88 16.11 28.80
N GLU A 3 -23.00 15.19 29.16
CA GLU A 3 -21.57 15.40 29.14
C GLU A 3 -21.10 15.47 27.69
N LEU A 4 -20.51 16.60 27.32
CA LEU A 4 -20.00 16.84 25.99
C LEU A 4 -18.91 15.79 25.65
N ILE A 5 -19.07 15.13 24.51
CA ILE A 5 -18.04 14.25 23.93
C ILE A 5 -16.77 15.09 23.70
N LYS A 6 -15.73 14.84 24.47
CA LYS A 6 -14.43 15.48 24.26
C LYS A 6 -13.66 14.70 23.21
N PRO A 7 -13.18 15.32 22.12
CA PRO A 7 -12.30 14.66 21.16
C PRO A 7 -10.95 14.37 21.83
N THR A 8 -10.53 13.11 21.79
CA THR A 8 -9.19 12.72 22.24
C THR A 8 -8.29 12.71 21.01
N GLU A 9 -7.25 13.55 21.01
CA GLU A 9 -6.22 13.50 19.96
C GLU A 9 -5.38 12.24 20.14
N ILE A 10 -5.41 11.37 19.14
CA ILE A 10 -4.48 10.24 19.04
C ILE A 10 -3.28 10.72 18.23
N THR A 11 -2.16 11.00 18.92
CA THR A 11 -0.87 11.26 18.29
C THR A 11 -0.25 9.95 17.84
N GLY A 12 -0.42 9.60 16.59
CA GLY A 12 0.18 8.42 15.99
C GLY A 12 0.11 8.46 14.46
N GLY A 13 1.21 8.83 13.83
CA GLY A 13 1.51 8.60 12.42
C GLY A 13 0.66 9.39 11.44
N ALA A 14 1.18 10.54 11.02
CA ALA A 14 0.65 11.27 9.86
C ALA A 14 0.88 10.46 8.58
N VAL A 15 -0.13 9.72 8.14
CA VAL A 15 -0.24 9.23 6.78
C VAL A 15 -1.30 10.09 6.11
N TYR A 16 -0.86 10.93 5.16
CA TYR A 16 -1.69 11.80 4.32
C TYR A 16 -2.51 12.90 5.00
N GLY A 17 -1.96 13.61 5.99
CA GLY A 17 -2.55 14.89 6.44
C GLY A 17 -3.98 14.83 7.02
N VAL A 18 -4.52 13.66 7.29
CA VAL A 18 -5.84 13.48 7.90
C VAL A 18 -5.64 13.37 9.40
N ARG A 19 -6.10 14.37 10.16
CA ARG A 19 -6.20 14.28 11.62
C ARG A 19 -7.18 13.16 11.96
N GLN A 20 -6.71 12.09 12.60
CA GLN A 20 -7.58 11.11 13.21
C GLN A 20 -8.34 11.78 14.38
N MET A 21 -9.62 12.00 14.20
CA MET A 21 -10.52 12.35 15.32
C MET A 21 -11.08 11.05 15.87
N SER A 22 -10.66 10.65 17.06
CA SER A 22 -11.34 9.59 17.79
C SER A 22 -12.42 10.17 18.67
N TYR A 23 -13.65 9.70 18.51
CA TYR A 23 -14.74 10.00 19.42
C TYR A 23 -14.93 8.79 20.33
N ALA A 24 -14.65 8.96 21.62
CA ALA A 24 -15.01 7.98 22.63
C ALA A 24 -16.47 8.24 23.01
N VAL A 25 -17.35 7.27 22.77
CA VAL A 25 -18.73 7.32 23.24
C VAL A 25 -18.80 6.47 24.50
N ASP A 26 -18.36 7.05 25.61
CA ASP A 26 -18.63 6.49 26.95
C ASP A 26 -20.03 6.93 27.39
N GLY A 27 -20.89 5.96 27.66
CA GLY A 27 -22.17 6.20 28.38
C GLY A 27 -23.36 6.58 27.49
N VAL A 28 -23.52 6.00 26.28
CA VAL A 28 -24.77 6.12 25.52
C VAL A 28 -25.87 5.41 26.28
N SER A 29 -26.68 6.18 27.02
CA SER A 29 -27.88 5.65 27.63
C SER A 29 -28.88 5.29 26.51
N GLY A 30 -29.62 4.18 26.65
CA GLY A 30 -30.41 3.53 25.60
C GLY A 30 -31.55 4.35 24.95
N LYS A 31 -31.49 5.68 25.00
CA LYS A 31 -32.43 6.60 24.34
C LYS A 31 -31.81 7.42 23.20
N ASP A 32 -30.46 7.34 22.98
CA ASP A 32 -29.78 8.14 21.96
C ASP A 32 -29.30 7.26 20.83
N TYR A 33 -30.23 6.67 20.10
CA TYR A 33 -29.95 5.79 18.96
C TYR A 33 -29.13 6.45 17.86
N GLY A 34 -29.18 7.77 17.72
CA GLY A 34 -28.46 8.42 16.64
C GLY A 34 -27.01 8.69 16.96
N ALA A 35 -26.72 9.09 18.20
CA ALA A 35 -25.35 9.19 18.64
C ALA A 35 -24.66 7.83 18.57
N ALA A 36 -25.36 6.76 18.99
CA ALA A 36 -24.87 5.39 18.90
C ALA A 36 -24.60 4.96 17.43
N LEU A 37 -25.53 5.31 16.52
CA LEU A 37 -25.39 4.97 15.09
C LEU A 37 -24.27 5.77 14.42
N ALA A 38 -24.14 7.07 14.74
CA ALA A 38 -23.03 7.90 14.27
C ALA A 38 -21.68 7.37 14.78
N ALA A 39 -21.61 7.01 16.08
CA ALA A 39 -20.40 6.41 16.67
C ALA A 39 -20.04 5.07 16.02
N ALA A 40 -21.02 4.22 15.69
CA ALA A 40 -20.79 2.97 14.98
C ALA A 40 -20.22 3.22 13.56
N ALA A 41 -20.78 4.18 12.83
CA ALA A 41 -20.30 4.55 11.50
C ALA A 41 -18.88 5.15 11.53
N PHE A 42 -18.57 5.96 12.55
CA PHE A 42 -17.18 6.45 12.75
C PHE A 42 -16.23 5.33 13.11
N LYS A 43 -16.62 4.40 13.97
CA LYS A 43 -15.78 3.24 14.31
C LYS A 43 -15.51 2.37 13.10
N GLU A 44 -16.50 2.19 12.24
CA GLU A 44 -16.32 1.48 10.96
C GLU A 44 -15.35 2.22 10.04
N SER A 45 -15.45 3.55 9.91
CA SER A 45 -14.54 4.33 9.07
C SER A 45 -13.08 4.25 9.54
N VAL A 46 -12.84 4.28 10.86
CA VAL A 46 -11.50 4.11 11.45
C VAL A 46 -10.94 2.71 11.18
N ALA A 47 -11.76 1.66 11.29
CA ALA A 47 -11.34 0.29 10.99
C ALA A 47 -10.97 0.13 9.50
N ILE A 48 -11.74 0.75 8.60
CA ILE A 48 -11.45 0.76 7.16
C ILE A 48 -10.17 1.55 6.87
N GLU A 49 -9.96 2.69 7.52
CA GLU A 49 -8.74 3.50 7.38
C GLU A 49 -7.49 2.73 7.82
N THR A 50 -7.57 2.01 8.94
CA THR A 50 -6.49 1.13 9.39
C THR A 50 -6.16 0.06 8.35
N SER A 51 -7.21 -0.55 7.77
CA SER A 51 -7.04 -1.54 6.71
C SER A 51 -6.45 -0.93 5.43
N ALA A 52 -6.89 0.26 5.04
CA ALA A 52 -6.35 0.99 3.89
C ALA A 52 -4.87 1.34 4.08
N SER A 53 -4.48 1.78 5.28
CA SER A 53 -3.09 2.11 5.62
C SER A 53 -2.19 0.87 5.57
N ALA A 54 -2.65 -0.26 6.13
CA ALA A 54 -1.91 -1.52 6.06
C ALA A 54 -1.74 -1.99 4.60
N TYR A 55 -2.78 -1.81 3.79
CA TYR A 55 -2.73 -2.20 2.37
C TYR A 55 -1.86 -1.25 1.53
N ALA A 56 -1.82 0.04 1.85
CA ALA A 56 -0.91 1.00 1.23
C ALA A 56 0.56 0.61 1.44
N GLU A 57 0.89 0.04 2.60
CA GLU A 57 2.24 -0.50 2.85
C GLU A 57 2.56 -1.70 1.96
N VAL A 58 1.60 -2.60 1.71
CA VAL A 58 1.75 -3.71 0.74
C VAL A 58 2.05 -3.16 -0.66
N VAL A 59 1.31 -2.15 -1.10
CA VAL A 59 1.53 -1.47 -2.39
C VAL A 59 2.95 -0.91 -2.47
N ARG A 60 3.39 -0.18 -1.45
CA ARG A 60 4.72 0.43 -1.38
C ARG A 60 5.84 -0.62 -1.43
N GLN A 61 5.68 -1.74 -0.75
CA GLN A 61 6.65 -2.82 -0.78
C GLN A 61 6.74 -3.47 -2.15
N ARG A 62 5.61 -3.57 -2.87
CA ARG A 62 5.58 -4.09 -4.23
C ARG A 62 6.23 -3.12 -5.22
N GLU A 63 5.95 -1.82 -5.12
CA GLU A 63 6.62 -0.79 -5.92
C GLU A 63 8.14 -0.83 -5.72
N LYS A 64 8.59 -0.97 -4.47
CA LYS A 64 10.01 -1.14 -4.17
C LYS A 64 10.60 -2.38 -4.86
N LYS A 65 9.91 -3.51 -4.80
CA LYS A 65 10.34 -4.76 -5.45
C LYS A 65 10.47 -4.59 -6.96
N ILE A 66 9.50 -3.92 -7.60
CA ILE A 66 9.53 -3.61 -9.03
C ILE A 66 10.74 -2.73 -9.36
N SER A 67 10.99 -1.68 -8.58
CA SER A 67 12.17 -0.82 -8.75
C SER A 67 13.47 -1.60 -8.62
N ASP A 68 13.63 -2.38 -7.56
CA ASP A 68 14.84 -3.17 -7.30
C ASP A 68 15.10 -4.22 -8.41
N LEU A 69 14.05 -4.85 -8.94
CA LEU A 69 14.16 -5.78 -10.08
C LEU A 69 14.47 -5.05 -11.40
N GLY A 70 13.97 -3.84 -11.59
CA GLY A 70 14.32 -2.96 -12.70
C GLY A 70 15.81 -2.63 -12.73
N ASP A 71 16.40 -2.33 -11.57
CA ASP A 71 17.84 -2.10 -11.44
C ASP A 71 18.66 -3.35 -11.79
N VAL A 72 18.18 -4.53 -11.35
CA VAL A 72 18.80 -5.81 -11.74
C VAL A 72 18.77 -6.00 -13.26
N LEU A 73 17.63 -5.69 -13.89
CA LEU A 73 17.48 -5.80 -15.35
C LEU A 73 18.46 -4.90 -16.08
N ALA A 74 18.70 -3.68 -15.59
CA ALA A 74 19.67 -2.75 -16.12
C ALA A 74 21.11 -3.30 -16.02
N VAL A 75 21.49 -3.87 -14.87
CA VAL A 75 22.81 -4.51 -14.67
C VAL A 75 23.02 -5.67 -15.63
N LEU A 76 22.01 -6.55 -15.81
CA LEU A 76 22.08 -7.68 -16.73
C LEU A 76 22.19 -7.22 -18.20
N SER A 77 21.41 -6.21 -18.58
CA SER A 77 21.44 -5.63 -19.93
C SER A 77 22.81 -5.03 -20.25
N LYS A 78 23.41 -4.32 -19.28
CA LYS A 78 24.79 -3.81 -19.40
C LYS A 78 25.80 -4.93 -19.57
N ALA A 79 25.71 -5.99 -18.75
CA ALA A 79 26.60 -7.14 -18.85
C ALA A 79 26.48 -7.84 -20.21
N ILE A 80 25.27 -8.01 -20.73
CA ILE A 80 25.02 -8.57 -22.06
C ILE A 80 25.66 -7.69 -23.17
N ALA A 81 25.45 -6.39 -23.10
CA ALA A 81 25.99 -5.44 -24.08
C ALA A 81 27.54 -5.45 -24.14
N THR A 82 28.20 -5.54 -22.96
CA THR A 82 29.67 -5.58 -22.89
C THR A 82 30.25 -6.88 -23.42
N MET A 83 29.50 -7.99 -23.33
CA MET A 83 29.95 -9.29 -23.88
C MET A 83 29.88 -9.39 -25.40
N ASN A 84 29.39 -8.39 -26.11
CA ASN A 84 29.24 -8.31 -27.55
C ASN A 84 28.47 -9.50 -28.17
N PRO A 85 27.17 -9.37 -28.38
CA PRO A 85 26.27 -10.47 -28.78
C PRO A 85 26.53 -11.03 -30.21
N LYS A 86 27.48 -10.47 -30.96
CA LYS A 86 27.84 -10.98 -32.30
C LYS A 86 28.59 -12.32 -32.28
N SER A 87 29.07 -12.79 -31.12
CA SER A 87 29.61 -14.12 -30.95
C SER A 87 28.54 -15.05 -30.42
N ASN A 88 28.24 -16.14 -31.11
CA ASN A 88 27.38 -17.23 -30.61
C ASN A 88 28.04 -17.99 -29.43
N ASP A 89 29.07 -17.44 -28.83
CA ASP A 89 29.77 -18.03 -27.69
C ASP A 89 28.95 -17.77 -26.40
N THR A 90 28.03 -18.68 -26.11
CA THR A 90 27.19 -18.67 -24.91
C THR A 90 28.00 -18.83 -23.62
N GLY A 91 29.27 -19.27 -23.72
CA GLY A 91 30.19 -19.45 -22.60
C GLY A 91 30.98 -18.18 -22.26
N LYS A 92 30.95 -17.13 -23.10
CA LYS A 92 31.64 -15.88 -22.85
C LYS A 92 31.20 -15.28 -21.50
N LYS A 93 32.20 -14.88 -20.71
CA LYS A 93 31.98 -14.29 -19.38
C LYS A 93 32.13 -12.77 -19.43
N SER A 94 31.34 -12.06 -18.66
CA SER A 94 31.54 -10.62 -18.41
C SER A 94 32.83 -10.39 -17.63
N ASP A 95 33.25 -9.13 -17.53
CA ASP A 95 34.20 -8.72 -16.50
C ASP A 95 33.60 -8.92 -15.11
N ALA A 96 34.48 -9.02 -14.09
CA ALA A 96 34.05 -9.10 -12.71
C ALA A 96 33.38 -7.77 -12.31
N ASP A 97 32.17 -7.84 -11.78
CA ASP A 97 31.42 -6.65 -11.37
C ASP A 97 30.68 -6.91 -10.07
N ASN A 98 30.92 -6.06 -9.08
CA ASN A 98 30.21 -6.12 -7.79
C ASN A 98 28.70 -5.83 -7.96
N ALA A 99 28.29 -5.10 -9.00
CA ALA A 99 26.89 -4.89 -9.32
C ALA A 99 26.17 -6.21 -9.64
N LEU A 100 26.87 -7.21 -10.24
CA LEU A 100 26.32 -8.54 -10.49
C LEU A 100 26.07 -9.31 -9.18
N VAL A 101 26.94 -9.13 -8.18
CA VAL A 101 26.73 -9.74 -6.86
C VAL A 101 25.52 -9.12 -6.16
N THR A 102 25.41 -7.79 -6.20
CA THR A 102 24.23 -7.09 -5.67
C THR A 102 22.97 -7.54 -6.38
N ALA A 103 22.97 -7.61 -7.71
CA ALA A 103 21.85 -8.08 -8.51
C ALA A 103 21.44 -9.52 -8.14
N LYS A 104 22.41 -10.43 -7.94
CA LYS A 104 22.14 -11.80 -7.47
C LYS A 104 21.47 -11.82 -6.11
N ASN A 105 21.99 -11.03 -5.16
CA ASN A 105 21.43 -10.96 -3.81
C ASN A 105 19.99 -10.38 -3.83
N THR A 106 19.75 -9.35 -4.63
CA THR A 106 18.41 -8.77 -4.84
C THR A 106 17.47 -9.81 -5.46
N CYS A 107 17.89 -10.52 -6.49
CA CYS A 107 17.11 -11.62 -7.06
C CYS A 107 16.77 -12.68 -6.02
N ALA A 108 17.75 -13.12 -5.23
CA ALA A 108 17.56 -14.15 -4.21
C ALA A 108 16.56 -13.70 -3.13
N SER A 109 16.60 -12.44 -2.69
CA SER A 109 15.64 -11.89 -1.71
C SER A 109 14.18 -11.91 -2.21
N TYR A 110 13.99 -11.88 -3.52
CA TYR A 110 12.68 -11.91 -4.17
C TYR A 110 12.33 -13.26 -4.79
N GLY A 111 13.15 -14.31 -4.56
CA GLY A 111 12.91 -15.65 -5.08
C GLY A 111 13.13 -15.78 -6.58
N VAL A 112 13.89 -14.88 -7.19
CA VAL A 112 14.27 -14.91 -8.62
C VAL A 112 15.64 -15.58 -8.78
N SER A 113 15.74 -16.55 -9.70
CA SER A 113 17.01 -17.26 -9.94
C SER A 113 17.94 -16.43 -10.82
N LEU A 114 19.16 -16.16 -10.30
CA LEU A 114 20.27 -15.58 -11.05
C LEU A 114 21.56 -16.32 -10.70
N THR A 115 22.22 -16.91 -11.70
CA THR A 115 23.44 -17.71 -11.52
C THR A 115 24.65 -16.93 -12.00
N LEU A 116 25.62 -16.70 -11.11
CA LEU A 116 26.92 -16.15 -11.45
C LEU A 116 27.96 -17.27 -11.65
N SER A 117 29.01 -16.95 -12.38
CA SER A 117 30.24 -17.74 -12.52
C SER A 117 31.24 -17.29 -11.46
N ASP A 118 32.36 -18.01 -11.38
CA ASP A 118 33.46 -17.66 -10.49
C ASP A 118 33.99 -16.24 -10.71
N GLY A 119 34.37 -15.59 -9.61
CA GLY A 119 34.97 -14.26 -9.62
C GLY A 119 33.96 -13.14 -9.98
N ASN A 120 32.72 -13.21 -9.50
CA ASN A 120 31.68 -12.19 -9.74
C ASN A 120 31.37 -11.91 -11.20
N LYS A 121 31.51 -12.93 -12.05
CA LYS A 121 31.29 -12.88 -13.49
C LYS A 121 29.97 -13.59 -13.84
N ILE A 122 29.41 -13.27 -15.00
CA ILE A 122 28.23 -13.96 -15.52
C ILE A 122 28.53 -14.42 -16.97
N THR A 123 28.06 -15.63 -17.34
CA THR A 123 28.10 -16.07 -18.73
C THR A 123 27.01 -15.39 -19.53
N PHE A 124 27.20 -15.23 -20.84
CA PHE A 124 26.18 -14.66 -21.71
C PHE A 124 24.84 -15.40 -21.60
N LYS A 125 24.88 -16.73 -21.58
CA LYS A 125 23.69 -17.58 -21.39
C LYS A 125 23.01 -17.31 -20.08
N ASN A 126 23.75 -17.25 -18.96
CA ASN A 126 23.16 -17.00 -17.64
C ASN A 126 22.61 -15.59 -17.53
N ALA A 127 23.23 -14.60 -18.19
CA ALA A 127 22.73 -13.23 -18.23
C ALA A 127 21.38 -13.15 -18.98
N GLN A 128 21.26 -13.81 -20.13
CA GLN A 128 19.99 -13.89 -20.87
C GLN A 128 18.91 -14.62 -20.08
N THR A 129 19.23 -15.77 -19.48
CA THR A 129 18.30 -16.51 -18.64
C THR A 129 17.86 -15.67 -17.43
N GLY A 130 18.83 -15.00 -16.77
CA GLY A 130 18.54 -14.10 -15.67
C GLY A 130 17.63 -12.94 -16.09
N GLN A 131 17.90 -12.33 -17.25
CA GLN A 131 17.07 -11.26 -17.81
C GLN A 131 15.62 -11.73 -18.03
N THR A 132 15.44 -12.91 -18.61
CA THR A 132 14.11 -13.50 -18.81
C THR A 132 13.40 -13.76 -17.49
N ASN A 133 14.10 -14.31 -16.48
CA ASN A 133 13.53 -14.58 -15.17
C ASN A 133 13.12 -13.30 -14.44
N VAL A 134 13.96 -12.26 -14.52
CA VAL A 134 13.67 -10.96 -13.92
C VAL A 134 12.51 -10.27 -14.63
N GLN A 135 12.46 -10.30 -15.97
CA GLN A 135 11.34 -9.75 -16.73
C GLN A 135 10.02 -10.43 -16.36
N TYR A 136 10.01 -11.75 -16.30
CA TYR A 136 8.81 -12.49 -15.86
C TYR A 136 8.37 -12.11 -14.44
N ALA A 137 9.33 -11.92 -13.53
CA ALA A 137 9.03 -11.49 -12.17
C ALA A 137 8.47 -10.06 -12.14
N LEU A 138 9.01 -9.14 -12.95
CA LEU A 138 8.51 -7.77 -13.13
C LEU A 138 7.07 -7.77 -13.64
N ASP A 139 6.79 -8.47 -14.73
CA ASP A 139 5.46 -8.53 -15.33
C ASP A 139 4.42 -9.08 -14.33
N LYS A 140 4.82 -10.07 -13.53
CA LYS A 140 3.97 -10.61 -12.47
C LYS A 140 3.70 -9.58 -11.37
N GLU A 141 4.74 -8.86 -10.92
CA GLU A 141 4.58 -7.86 -9.86
C GLU A 141 3.79 -6.64 -10.34
N ASP A 142 3.95 -6.22 -11.60
CA ASP A 142 3.15 -5.15 -12.19
C ASP A 142 1.67 -5.51 -12.24
N ASN A 143 1.34 -6.73 -12.65
CA ASN A 143 -0.05 -7.21 -12.64
C ASN A 143 -0.64 -7.24 -11.22
N ASN A 144 0.16 -7.70 -10.25
CA ASN A 144 -0.25 -7.73 -8.85
C ASN A 144 -0.42 -6.30 -8.30
N LEU A 145 0.48 -5.36 -8.66
CA LEU A 145 0.39 -3.96 -8.26
C LEU A 145 -0.91 -3.32 -8.75
N GLN A 146 -1.32 -3.59 -9.99
CA GLN A 146 -2.58 -3.09 -10.52
C GLN A 146 -3.79 -3.60 -9.70
N GLN A 147 -3.79 -4.89 -9.31
CA GLN A 147 -4.84 -5.45 -8.46
C GLN A 147 -4.83 -4.83 -7.06
N ASP A 148 -3.65 -4.62 -6.50
CA ASP A 148 -3.48 -4.00 -5.19
C ASP A 148 -3.98 -2.56 -5.19
N LEU A 149 -3.70 -1.78 -6.24
CA LEU A 149 -4.20 -0.41 -6.40
C LEU A 149 -5.73 -0.36 -6.51
N ILE A 150 -6.36 -1.31 -7.21
CA ILE A 150 -7.83 -1.43 -7.28
C ILE A 150 -8.39 -1.71 -5.88
N THR A 151 -7.77 -2.62 -5.14
CA THR A 151 -8.18 -2.97 -3.78
C THR A 151 -8.02 -1.79 -2.83
N LEU A 152 -6.90 -1.08 -2.89
CA LEU A 152 -6.66 0.13 -2.10
C LEU A 152 -7.71 1.21 -2.38
N ARG A 153 -8.03 1.45 -3.66
CA ARG A 153 -9.10 2.38 -4.06
C ARG A 153 -10.45 1.96 -3.47
N SER A 154 -10.75 0.67 -3.44
CA SER A 154 -11.98 0.15 -2.82
C SER A 154 -12.04 0.48 -1.32
N TYR A 155 -10.94 0.32 -0.58
CA TYR A 155 -10.88 0.70 0.83
C TYR A 155 -11.10 2.20 1.03
N ILE A 156 -10.46 3.04 0.21
CA ILE A 156 -10.62 4.50 0.26
C ILE A 156 -12.09 4.88 0.02
N THR A 157 -12.72 4.32 -1.01
CA THR A 157 -14.14 4.57 -1.31
C THR A 157 -15.05 4.13 -0.17
N LYS A 158 -14.82 2.96 0.43
CA LYS A 158 -15.59 2.48 1.58
C LYS A 158 -15.43 3.41 2.78
N ARG A 159 -14.21 3.87 3.07
CA ARG A 159 -13.94 4.84 4.13
C ARG A 159 -14.74 6.13 3.90
N ASP A 160 -14.67 6.71 2.70
CA ASP A 160 -15.35 7.96 2.39
C ASP A 160 -16.87 7.83 2.49
N ASN A 161 -17.42 6.68 2.10
CA ASN A 161 -18.84 6.37 2.26
C ASN A 161 -19.22 6.25 3.75
N ALA A 162 -18.40 5.63 4.58
CA ALA A 162 -18.64 5.50 6.02
C ALA A 162 -18.62 6.89 6.71
N TYR A 163 -17.63 7.75 6.38
CA TYR A 163 -17.59 9.13 6.87
C TYR A 163 -18.82 9.94 6.42
N SER A 164 -19.17 9.84 5.15
CA SER A 164 -20.37 10.53 4.61
C SER A 164 -21.65 10.07 5.30
N THR A 165 -21.78 8.79 5.61
CA THR A 165 -22.90 8.23 6.34
C THR A 165 -22.96 8.76 7.76
N ALA A 166 -21.82 8.79 8.47
CA ALA A 166 -21.73 9.33 9.80
C ALA A 166 -22.13 10.82 9.85
N ALA A 167 -21.63 11.63 8.91
CA ALA A 167 -21.98 13.03 8.80
C ALA A 167 -23.50 13.24 8.58
N ARG A 168 -24.11 12.48 7.66
CA ARG A 168 -25.55 12.56 7.39
C ARG A 168 -26.41 12.17 8.61
N ILE A 169 -25.95 11.23 9.42
CA ILE A 169 -26.62 10.85 10.66
C ILE A 169 -26.59 12.02 11.64
N ILE A 170 -25.43 12.65 11.83
CA ILE A 170 -25.29 13.81 12.72
C ILE A 170 -26.18 14.96 12.25
N ASP A 171 -26.19 15.28 10.95
CA ASP A 171 -27.01 16.34 10.39
C ASP A 171 -28.51 16.10 10.63
N LYS A 172 -28.98 14.85 10.41
CA LYS A 172 -30.37 14.50 10.69
C LYS A 172 -30.72 14.64 12.15
N PHE A 173 -29.79 14.30 13.05
CA PHE A 173 -29.96 14.46 14.50
C PHE A 173 -30.04 15.93 14.90
N ASN A 174 -29.14 16.76 14.42
CA ASN A 174 -29.14 18.19 14.70
C ASN A 174 -30.44 18.84 14.21
N ASN A 175 -30.92 18.48 13.02
CA ASN A 175 -32.19 18.96 12.48
C ASN A 175 -33.38 18.50 13.31
N ALA A 176 -33.42 17.24 13.74
CA ALA A 176 -34.50 16.74 14.63
C ALA A 176 -34.49 17.42 15.98
N ALA A 177 -33.33 17.63 16.60
CA ALA A 177 -33.19 18.35 17.87
C ALA A 177 -33.64 19.80 17.73
N SER A 178 -33.26 20.50 16.68
CA SER A 178 -33.66 21.88 16.41
C SER A 178 -35.17 22.01 16.22
N ASN A 179 -35.80 21.08 15.49
CA ASN A 179 -37.24 21.05 15.27
C ASN A 179 -38.01 20.77 16.60
N THR A 180 -37.47 19.90 17.45
CA THR A 180 -38.07 19.60 18.76
C THR A 180 -38.01 20.83 19.68
N ILE A 181 -36.87 21.53 19.72
CA ILE A 181 -36.71 22.75 20.53
C ILE A 181 -37.63 23.87 20.02
N GLY A 182 -37.75 24.04 18.70
CA GLY A 182 -38.67 25.01 18.11
C GLY A 182 -40.13 24.76 18.41
N ASN A 183 -40.55 23.49 18.56
CA ASN A 183 -41.94 23.12 18.88
C ASN A 183 -42.26 23.19 20.38
N ILE A 184 -41.25 23.21 21.25
CA ILE A 184 -41.45 23.33 22.72
C ILE A 184 -41.45 24.78 23.17
N GLY A 185 -40.87 25.71 22.39
CA GLY A 185 -40.72 27.13 22.73
C GLY A 185 -41.77 28.04 22.11
N GLY A 186 -42.77 27.53 21.41
CA GLY A 186 -43.96 28.22 20.91
C GLY A 186 -45.20 27.71 21.61
#